data_40c24d80bc64e75f170a2cce7cf29640
#
_entry.id   40c24d80bc64e75f170a2cce7cf29640
#
_cell.length_a   1.000
_cell.length_b   1.000
_cell.length_c   1.000
_cell.angle_alpha   90.00
_cell.angle_beta   90.00
_cell.angle_gamma   90.00
#
_symmetry.space_group_name_H-M   'P 1'
#
loop_
_entity.id
_entity.type
_entity.pdbx_description
1 polymer ?
#
loop_
_entity_poly.entity_id
_entity_poly.type
_entity_poly.pdbx_seq_one_letter_code
_entity_poly.pdbx_strand_id
1 'polypeptide(L)'
;VTIALEALDARYLSPQPRLNHTWLNAAIGEVLTQLDAMLPRFTATFPAASATRGRYESVEKVDWTEGFWTGMLWLAWEVTGDDKYRAVAESLLDSFEERLDKQIKVDTHDLGFLYLLSCVNAWKLTGNLRARELALRAAELLYRRFNATAGVIQAWGDLNDPARQGRMIIDCNLNVPLLFWAANETGNQRWREAASRHLAQAARYLVREDASTFHTFYMDIHNGKPLRGDTHQGFSDSSCWARGQAWGIYGFALGYAHTGDAWQPELSRRLAHYFLNRLPEDFVCYWDLIFTAEDNQYRDTSAAAIAACGLAELLKLLPLTDPLRPAYGNAIELIMRNLRERYFAHAQDGLLREGVYNFGRNMGINEPNLWGDYFYFEALVRLSRVWTPYFC
;
A
#
# COMPACT_ATOMS: atom_id res chain seq x y z
N VAL A 1 5.14 0.32 26.49
CA VAL A 1 4.42 1.56 26.17
C VAL A 1 3.05 1.16 25.67
N THR A 2 1.98 1.74 26.25
CA THR A 2 0.60 1.50 25.80
C THR A 2 0.27 2.52 24.71
N ILE A 3 -0.03 2.04 23.51
CA ILE A 3 -0.47 2.89 22.41
C ILE A 3 -1.92 3.29 22.65
N ALA A 4 -2.27 4.56 22.46
CA ALA A 4 -3.61 5.08 22.69
C ALA A 4 -4.64 4.46 21.73
N LEU A 5 -5.87 4.30 22.20
CA LEU A 5 -7.05 4.07 21.37
C LEU A 5 -7.97 5.27 21.52
N GLU A 6 -8.00 6.14 20.53
CA GLU A 6 -8.93 7.27 20.51
C GLU A 6 -10.38 6.77 20.40
N ALA A 7 -11.32 7.48 21.01
CA ALA A 7 -12.73 7.26 20.70
C ALA A 7 -12.98 7.64 19.23
N LEU A 8 -13.73 6.79 18.52
CA LEU A 8 -14.04 7.07 17.13
C LEU A 8 -15.07 8.21 17.03
N ASP A 9 -14.86 9.11 16.07
CA ASP A 9 -15.75 10.25 15.81
C ASP A 9 -17.19 9.78 15.57
N ALA A 10 -18.15 10.48 16.19
CA ALA A 10 -19.58 10.16 16.13
C ALA A 10 -20.15 10.12 14.71
N ARG A 11 -19.58 10.85 13.75
CA ARG A 11 -20.01 10.83 12.34
C ARG A 11 -19.93 9.46 11.68
N TYR A 12 -19.09 8.53 12.19
CA TYR A 12 -19.00 7.16 11.72
C TYR A 12 -20.01 6.21 12.40
N LEU A 13 -20.59 6.62 13.52
CA LEU A 13 -21.53 5.79 14.26
C LEU A 13 -22.94 5.81 13.65
N SER A 14 -23.25 6.82 12.85
CA SER A 14 -24.54 6.91 12.15
C SER A 14 -24.53 6.04 10.89
N PRO A 15 -25.61 5.24 10.64
CA PRO A 15 -25.70 4.42 9.45
C PRO A 15 -25.54 5.25 8.18
N GLN A 16 -24.75 4.73 7.24
CA GLN A 16 -24.56 5.31 5.91
C GLN A 16 -25.30 4.50 4.86
N PRO A 17 -25.76 5.15 3.75
CA PRO A 17 -26.26 4.42 2.60
C PRO A 17 -25.20 3.46 2.05
N ARG A 18 -25.54 2.17 1.91
CA ARG A 18 -24.61 1.16 1.40
C ARG A 18 -24.26 1.42 -0.05
N LEU A 19 -22.99 1.18 -0.39
CA LEU A 19 -22.55 1.07 -1.79
C LEU A 19 -23.14 -0.23 -2.35
N ASN A 20 -24.26 -0.11 -3.03
CA ASN A 20 -24.96 -1.27 -3.58
C ASN A 20 -24.24 -1.81 -4.83
N HIS A 21 -24.70 -2.97 -5.31
CA HIS A 21 -24.10 -3.65 -6.45
C HIS A 21 -24.11 -2.78 -7.73
N THR A 22 -25.16 -2.01 -7.96
CA THR A 22 -25.26 -1.10 -9.11
C THR A 22 -24.20 -0.01 -9.05
N TRP A 23 -24.01 0.59 -7.87
CA TRP A 23 -22.98 1.62 -7.67
C TRP A 23 -21.57 1.06 -7.88
N LEU A 24 -21.28 -0.12 -7.31
CA LEU A 24 -19.97 -0.77 -7.42
C LEU A 24 -19.67 -1.18 -8.87
N ASN A 25 -20.64 -1.75 -9.59
CA ASN A 25 -20.46 -2.10 -10.99
C ASN A 25 -20.23 -0.88 -11.88
N ALA A 26 -20.92 0.22 -11.62
CA ALA A 26 -20.69 1.47 -12.34
C ALA A 26 -19.28 2.01 -12.07
N ALA A 27 -18.84 2.02 -10.82
CA ALA A 27 -17.49 2.45 -10.44
C ALA A 27 -16.40 1.57 -11.11
N ILE A 28 -16.57 0.25 -11.09
CA ILE A 28 -15.65 -0.68 -11.77
C ILE A 28 -15.67 -0.45 -13.29
N GLY A 29 -16.83 -0.19 -13.89
CA GLY A 29 -16.94 0.14 -15.31
C GLY A 29 -16.17 1.41 -15.69
N GLU A 30 -16.20 2.43 -14.85
CA GLU A 30 -15.41 3.64 -15.03
C GLU A 30 -13.89 3.35 -14.95
N VAL A 31 -13.46 2.54 -13.99
CA VAL A 31 -12.07 2.08 -13.88
C VAL A 31 -11.62 1.35 -15.15
N LEU A 32 -12.41 0.38 -15.63
CA LEU A 32 -12.08 -0.38 -16.83
C LEU A 32 -12.00 0.51 -18.08
N THR A 33 -12.87 1.51 -18.19
CA THR A 33 -12.82 2.50 -19.28
C THR A 33 -11.50 3.28 -19.27
N GLN A 34 -11.05 3.71 -18.11
CA GLN A 34 -9.76 4.41 -17.96
C GLN A 34 -8.58 3.48 -18.27
N LEU A 35 -8.60 2.24 -17.78
CA LEU A 35 -7.54 1.26 -18.07
C LEU A 35 -7.47 0.96 -19.56
N ASP A 36 -8.61 0.79 -20.24
CA ASP A 36 -8.65 0.55 -21.68
C ASP A 36 -8.08 1.70 -22.50
N ALA A 37 -8.30 2.94 -22.05
CA ALA A 37 -7.71 4.11 -22.69
C ALA A 37 -6.19 4.18 -22.51
N MET A 38 -5.67 3.71 -21.38
CA MET A 38 -4.24 3.69 -21.06
C MET A 38 -3.51 2.48 -21.65
N LEU A 39 -4.15 1.33 -21.73
CA LEU A 39 -3.56 0.04 -22.07
C LEU A 39 -2.68 0.05 -23.33
N PRO A 40 -3.08 0.66 -24.47
CA PRO A 40 -2.26 0.65 -25.68
C PRO A 40 -0.89 1.36 -25.54
N ARG A 41 -0.77 2.24 -24.57
CA ARG A 41 0.47 3.00 -24.31
C ARG A 41 1.44 2.25 -23.40
N PHE A 42 0.97 1.28 -22.64
CA PHE A 42 1.74 0.63 -21.58
C PHE A 42 1.75 -0.90 -21.70
N THR A 43 1.93 -1.38 -22.93
CA THR A 43 2.04 -2.83 -23.23
C THR A 43 3.45 -3.38 -23.06
N ALA A 44 4.47 -2.54 -23.24
CA ALA A 44 5.89 -2.89 -23.12
C ALA A 44 6.66 -1.99 -22.12
N THR A 45 6.02 -0.93 -21.66
CA THR A 45 6.53 0.04 -20.69
C THR A 45 5.50 0.23 -19.59
N PHE A 46 5.81 1.08 -18.62
CA PHE A 46 4.94 1.36 -17.48
C PHE A 46 4.52 2.82 -17.42
N PRO A 47 3.36 3.13 -16.83
CA PRO A 47 3.08 4.50 -16.41
C PRO A 47 4.10 4.95 -15.37
N ALA A 48 4.51 6.21 -15.41
CA ALA A 48 5.33 6.82 -14.36
C ALA A 48 4.66 6.74 -12.98
N ALA A 49 5.41 6.91 -11.91
CA ALA A 49 4.91 6.83 -10.53
C ALA A 49 3.76 7.81 -10.26
N SER A 50 3.84 9.02 -10.82
CA SER A 50 2.77 10.01 -10.79
C SER A 50 2.58 10.65 -12.18
N ALA A 51 1.37 11.13 -12.44
CA ALA A 51 1.08 11.89 -13.64
C ALA A 51 1.78 13.26 -13.60
N THR A 52 1.92 13.85 -14.77
CA THR A 52 2.33 15.23 -14.96
C THR A 52 1.25 15.92 -15.79
N ARG A 53 0.61 16.93 -15.23
CA ARG A 53 -0.53 17.62 -15.84
C ARG A 53 -1.67 16.66 -16.24
N GLY A 54 -1.95 15.71 -15.33
CA GLY A 54 -3.00 14.73 -15.52
C GLY A 54 -2.70 13.64 -16.55
N ARG A 55 -1.44 13.45 -16.96
CA ARG A 55 -1.05 12.43 -17.93
C ARG A 55 0.15 11.63 -17.45
N TYR A 56 0.07 10.32 -17.51
CA TYR A 56 1.21 9.44 -17.24
C TYR A 56 2.19 9.42 -18.40
N GLU A 57 3.44 9.72 -18.10
CA GLU A 57 4.55 9.47 -19.02
C GLU A 57 4.89 7.98 -19.05
N SER A 58 5.47 7.53 -20.15
CA SER A 58 5.94 6.14 -20.28
C SER A 58 7.34 6.02 -19.72
N VAL A 59 7.56 5.02 -18.85
CA VAL A 59 8.86 4.71 -18.25
C VAL A 59 9.17 3.22 -18.39
N GLU A 60 10.45 2.85 -18.33
CA GLU A 60 10.88 1.47 -18.41
C GLU A 60 10.95 0.83 -17.00
N LYS A 61 12.11 0.95 -16.31
CA LYS A 61 12.39 0.29 -15.04
C LYS A 61 13.02 1.27 -14.05
N VAL A 62 12.31 2.32 -13.70
CA VAL A 62 12.92 3.44 -12.97
C VAL A 62 12.43 3.61 -11.55
N ASP A 63 11.25 3.05 -11.23
CA ASP A 63 10.59 3.28 -9.96
C ASP A 63 10.22 2.00 -9.20
N TRP A 64 9.63 2.19 -8.05
CA TRP A 64 9.08 1.16 -7.18
C TRP A 64 7.61 0.82 -7.52
N THR A 65 7.03 1.49 -8.51
CA THR A 65 5.59 1.53 -8.74
C THR A 65 5.10 0.65 -9.88
N GLU A 66 5.97 0.07 -10.69
CA GLU A 66 5.59 -0.71 -11.88
C GLU A 66 4.70 -1.92 -11.54
N GLY A 67 4.86 -2.48 -10.35
CA GLY A 67 3.99 -3.56 -9.86
C GLY A 67 2.52 -3.17 -9.76
N PHE A 68 2.20 -1.91 -9.48
CA PHE A 68 0.81 -1.44 -9.39
C PHE A 68 0.10 -1.44 -10.74
N TRP A 69 0.82 -1.15 -11.84
CA TRP A 69 0.25 -1.26 -13.17
C TRP A 69 -0.14 -2.72 -13.49
N THR A 70 0.78 -3.65 -13.31
CA THR A 70 0.46 -5.08 -13.49
C THR A 70 -0.62 -5.56 -12.53
N GLY A 71 -0.61 -5.08 -11.28
CA GLY A 71 -1.66 -5.36 -10.30
C GLY A 71 -3.04 -4.94 -10.76
N MET A 72 -3.19 -3.76 -11.36
CA MET A 72 -4.46 -3.31 -11.96
C MET A 72 -4.89 -4.18 -13.13
N LEU A 73 -3.96 -4.62 -13.98
CA LEU A 73 -4.27 -5.52 -15.09
C LEU A 73 -4.78 -6.89 -14.59
N TRP A 74 -4.20 -7.43 -13.53
CA TRP A 74 -4.68 -8.66 -12.91
C TRP A 74 -6.07 -8.50 -12.30
N LEU A 75 -6.33 -7.41 -11.60
CA LEU A 75 -7.66 -7.10 -11.09
C LEU A 75 -8.68 -6.96 -12.22
N ALA A 76 -8.31 -6.28 -13.31
CA ALA A 76 -9.18 -6.13 -14.49
C ALA A 76 -9.50 -7.48 -15.13
N TRP A 77 -8.53 -8.37 -15.25
CA TRP A 77 -8.75 -9.72 -15.74
C TRP A 77 -9.67 -10.53 -14.83
N GLU A 78 -9.49 -10.46 -13.50
CA GLU A 78 -10.37 -11.15 -12.55
C GLU A 78 -11.83 -10.70 -12.61
N VAL A 79 -12.07 -9.41 -12.83
CA VAL A 79 -13.45 -8.89 -12.85
C VAL A 79 -14.13 -9.04 -14.19
N THR A 80 -13.38 -9.16 -15.29
CA THR A 80 -13.92 -9.22 -16.66
C THR A 80 -13.76 -10.57 -17.34
N GLY A 81 -12.70 -11.31 -17.02
CA GLY A 81 -12.25 -12.48 -17.79
C GLY A 81 -11.67 -12.13 -19.17
N ASP A 82 -11.44 -10.85 -19.49
CA ASP A 82 -10.91 -10.41 -20.77
C ASP A 82 -9.37 -10.61 -20.81
N ASP A 83 -8.93 -11.55 -21.65
CA ASP A 83 -7.53 -11.96 -21.77
C ASP A 83 -6.58 -10.85 -22.25
N LYS A 84 -7.08 -9.73 -22.77
CA LYS A 84 -6.22 -8.59 -23.14
C LYS A 84 -5.41 -8.07 -21.95
N TYR A 85 -6.01 -8.03 -20.75
CA TYR A 85 -5.32 -7.59 -19.54
C TYR A 85 -4.25 -8.59 -19.10
N ARG A 86 -4.61 -9.87 -19.08
CA ARG A 86 -3.67 -10.95 -18.78
C ARG A 86 -2.49 -10.98 -19.76
N ALA A 87 -2.75 -10.86 -21.06
CA ALA A 87 -1.71 -10.90 -22.08
C ALA A 87 -0.66 -9.81 -21.86
N VAL A 88 -1.07 -8.58 -21.53
CA VAL A 88 -0.13 -7.50 -21.23
C VAL A 88 0.59 -7.75 -19.90
N ALA A 89 -0.12 -8.16 -18.84
CA ALA A 89 0.50 -8.44 -17.55
C ALA A 89 1.57 -9.55 -17.66
N GLU A 90 1.31 -10.61 -18.42
CA GLU A 90 2.27 -11.69 -18.66
C GLU A 90 3.46 -11.23 -19.54
N SER A 91 3.24 -10.40 -20.55
CA SER A 91 4.32 -9.87 -21.38
C SER A 91 5.29 -8.97 -20.60
N LEU A 92 4.80 -8.25 -19.60
CA LEU A 92 5.61 -7.39 -18.74
C LEU A 92 6.52 -8.18 -17.78
N LEU A 93 6.33 -9.50 -17.63
CA LEU A 93 7.26 -10.34 -16.84
C LEU A 93 8.71 -10.27 -17.36
N ASP A 94 8.90 -10.05 -18.65
CA ASP A 94 10.23 -9.85 -19.25
C ASP A 94 10.96 -8.66 -18.63
N SER A 95 10.22 -7.57 -18.35
CA SER A 95 10.78 -6.39 -17.69
C SER A 95 11.15 -6.65 -16.23
N PHE A 96 10.34 -7.42 -15.49
CA PHE A 96 10.65 -7.80 -14.11
C PHE A 96 11.83 -8.76 -14.03
N GLU A 97 11.98 -9.70 -14.99
CA GLU A 97 13.14 -10.58 -15.07
C GLU A 97 14.41 -9.78 -15.38
N GLU A 98 14.38 -8.90 -16.37
CA GLU A 98 15.51 -8.05 -16.73
C GLU A 98 15.96 -7.18 -15.55
N ARG A 99 15.02 -6.66 -14.75
CA ARG A 99 15.32 -5.90 -13.52
C ARG A 99 16.19 -6.72 -12.55
N LEU A 100 15.85 -8.00 -12.35
CA LEU A 100 16.63 -8.90 -11.48
C LEU A 100 17.98 -9.27 -12.10
N ASP A 101 17.99 -9.61 -13.38
CA ASP A 101 19.19 -10.04 -14.08
C ASP A 101 20.26 -8.94 -14.14
N LYS A 102 19.84 -7.71 -14.39
CA LYS A 102 20.72 -6.53 -14.51
C LYS A 102 20.82 -5.73 -13.20
N GLN A 103 20.20 -6.19 -12.11
CA GLN A 103 20.20 -5.51 -10.80
C GLN A 103 19.73 -4.04 -10.88
N ILE A 104 18.69 -3.75 -11.69
CA ILE A 104 18.20 -2.38 -11.93
C ILE A 104 17.29 -1.97 -10.77
N LYS A 105 17.75 -0.99 -9.98
CA LYS A 105 16.95 -0.41 -8.86
C LYS A 105 16.37 -1.46 -7.91
N VAL A 106 17.19 -2.46 -7.54
CA VAL A 106 16.82 -3.52 -6.60
C VAL A 106 17.28 -3.25 -5.16
N ASP A 107 18.04 -2.17 -4.94
CA ASP A 107 18.49 -1.73 -3.62
C ASP A 107 17.36 -1.02 -2.84
N THR A 108 16.25 -1.73 -2.66
CA THR A 108 15.04 -1.20 -2.02
C THR A 108 14.23 -2.32 -1.37
N HIS A 109 13.48 -1.98 -0.33
CA HIS A 109 12.46 -2.87 0.24
C HIS A 109 11.23 -3.01 -0.67
N ASP A 110 11.03 -2.09 -1.62
CA ASP A 110 9.88 -2.06 -2.53
C ASP A 110 9.83 -3.22 -3.52
N LEU A 111 10.78 -4.13 -3.45
CA LEU A 111 10.70 -5.44 -4.11
C LEU A 111 9.38 -6.17 -3.80
N GLY A 112 8.79 -5.94 -2.63
CA GLY A 112 7.45 -6.43 -2.32
C GLY A 112 6.39 -5.86 -3.26
N PHE A 113 6.26 -4.55 -3.36
CA PHE A 113 5.31 -3.90 -4.28
C PHE A 113 5.52 -4.29 -5.74
N LEU A 114 6.79 -4.42 -6.15
CA LEU A 114 7.14 -4.80 -7.51
C LEU A 114 6.74 -6.25 -7.84
N TYR A 115 7.04 -7.21 -6.98
CA TYR A 115 6.94 -8.63 -7.32
C TYR A 115 5.71 -9.35 -6.76
N LEU A 116 5.04 -8.81 -5.72
CA LEU A 116 3.76 -9.34 -5.25
C LEU A 116 2.67 -9.15 -6.30
N LEU A 117 2.54 -7.92 -6.81
CA LEU A 117 1.45 -7.53 -7.72
C LEU A 117 1.71 -7.93 -9.17
N SER A 118 2.94 -8.27 -9.54
CA SER A 118 3.30 -8.78 -10.85
C SER A 118 3.45 -10.30 -10.84
N CYS A 119 4.54 -10.80 -10.26
CA CYS A 119 4.96 -12.19 -10.36
C CYS A 119 4.17 -13.13 -9.45
N VAL A 120 3.90 -12.76 -8.18
CA VAL A 120 3.08 -13.60 -7.29
C VAL A 120 1.67 -13.71 -7.81
N ASN A 121 1.06 -12.60 -8.27
CA ASN A 121 -0.26 -12.63 -8.90
C ASN A 121 -0.28 -13.53 -10.15
N ALA A 122 0.69 -13.40 -11.04
CA ALA A 122 0.80 -14.25 -12.21
C ALA A 122 0.88 -15.74 -11.84
N TRP A 123 1.72 -16.09 -10.87
CA TRP A 123 1.84 -17.45 -10.36
C TRP A 123 0.52 -17.99 -9.81
N LYS A 124 -0.10 -17.24 -8.90
CA LYS A 124 -1.31 -17.69 -8.20
C LYS A 124 -2.53 -17.77 -9.12
N LEU A 125 -2.64 -16.88 -10.08
CA LEU A 125 -3.79 -16.80 -10.99
C LEU A 125 -3.67 -17.75 -12.20
N THR A 126 -2.44 -18.02 -12.67
CA THR A 126 -2.25 -18.76 -13.93
C THR A 126 -1.35 -20.00 -13.80
N GLY A 127 -0.70 -20.21 -12.66
CA GLY A 127 0.27 -21.29 -12.49
C GLY A 127 1.60 -21.06 -13.23
N ASN A 128 1.92 -19.80 -13.57
CA ASN A 128 3.14 -19.45 -14.30
C ASN A 128 4.40 -19.70 -13.44
N LEU A 129 5.13 -20.80 -13.74
CA LEU A 129 6.32 -21.20 -12.98
C LEU A 129 7.48 -20.20 -13.10
N ARG A 130 7.63 -19.54 -14.25
CA ARG A 130 8.64 -18.47 -14.42
C ARG A 130 8.35 -17.30 -13.45
N ALA A 131 7.11 -16.87 -13.37
CA ALA A 131 6.72 -15.81 -12.45
C ALA A 131 6.97 -16.20 -10.98
N ARG A 132 6.71 -17.46 -10.60
CA ARG A 132 7.03 -17.98 -9.27
C ARG A 132 8.54 -17.89 -8.97
N GLU A 133 9.37 -18.29 -9.91
CA GLU A 133 10.83 -18.24 -9.75
C GLU A 133 11.32 -16.78 -9.60
N LEU A 134 10.82 -15.86 -10.42
CA LEU A 134 11.17 -14.44 -10.33
C LEU A 134 10.80 -13.86 -8.96
N ALA A 135 9.62 -14.18 -8.44
CA ALA A 135 9.18 -13.74 -7.11
C ALA A 135 10.07 -14.30 -5.99
N LEU A 136 10.52 -15.56 -6.09
CA LEU A 136 11.47 -16.16 -5.14
C LEU A 136 12.85 -15.49 -5.18
N ARG A 137 13.34 -15.13 -6.38
CA ARG A 137 14.59 -14.38 -6.54
C ARG A 137 14.46 -12.98 -5.90
N ALA A 138 13.34 -12.30 -6.10
CA ALA A 138 13.07 -11.00 -5.46
C ALA A 138 12.98 -11.12 -3.95
N ALA A 139 12.37 -12.18 -3.43
CA ALA A 139 12.31 -12.45 -1.99
C ALA A 139 13.70 -12.65 -1.38
N GLU A 140 14.60 -13.34 -2.05
CA GLU A 140 15.99 -13.48 -1.60
C GLU A 140 16.73 -12.13 -1.56
N LEU A 141 16.52 -11.27 -2.56
CA LEU A 141 17.09 -9.90 -2.55
C LEU A 141 16.52 -9.06 -1.41
N LEU A 142 15.22 -9.14 -1.16
CA LEU A 142 14.59 -8.45 -0.03
C LEU A 142 15.13 -8.98 1.31
N TYR A 143 15.27 -10.29 1.46
CA TYR A 143 15.85 -10.91 2.66
C TYR A 143 17.27 -10.44 2.95
N ARG A 144 18.11 -10.25 1.94
CA ARG A 144 19.49 -9.75 2.10
C ARG A 144 19.55 -8.37 2.73
N ARG A 145 18.45 -7.62 2.69
CA ARG A 145 18.32 -6.31 3.35
C ARG A 145 17.97 -6.39 4.84
N PHE A 146 17.71 -7.58 5.34
CA PHE A 146 17.42 -7.82 6.75
C PHE A 146 18.70 -7.83 7.59
N ASN A 147 18.77 -6.95 8.58
CA ASN A 147 19.81 -6.94 9.59
C ASN A 147 19.32 -7.69 10.83
N ALA A 148 19.95 -8.82 11.17
CA ALA A 148 19.53 -9.67 12.28
C ALA A 148 19.74 -9.03 13.65
N THR A 149 20.74 -8.15 13.82
CA THR A 149 21.01 -7.45 15.09
C THR A 149 19.91 -6.41 15.35
N ALA A 150 19.62 -5.58 14.37
CA ALA A 150 18.58 -4.55 14.48
C ALA A 150 17.14 -5.13 14.34
N GLY A 151 17.00 -6.31 13.72
CA GLY A 151 15.70 -6.94 13.46
C GLY A 151 14.87 -6.25 12.40
N VAL A 152 15.49 -5.49 11.50
CA VAL A 152 14.79 -4.68 10.50
C VAL A 152 15.30 -4.92 9.08
N ILE A 153 14.43 -4.69 8.10
CA ILE A 153 14.78 -4.63 6.69
C ILE A 153 15.10 -3.18 6.35
N GLN A 154 16.31 -2.95 5.83
CA GLN A 154 16.71 -1.61 5.41
C GLN A 154 15.91 -1.17 4.17
N ALA A 155 15.39 0.04 4.20
CA ALA A 155 14.49 0.56 3.17
C ALA A 155 15.16 0.73 1.80
N TRP A 156 16.07 1.69 1.68
CA TRP A 156 16.68 2.06 0.38
C TRP A 156 18.20 2.10 0.46
N GLY A 157 18.79 2.00 -0.72
CA GLY A 157 20.19 2.28 -0.99
C GLY A 157 21.15 1.22 -0.51
N ASP A 158 22.43 1.48 -0.72
CA ASP A 158 23.51 0.59 -0.37
C ASP A 158 23.49 0.23 1.12
N LEU A 159 23.60 -1.05 1.43
CA LEU A 159 23.67 -1.57 2.80
C LEU A 159 24.92 -1.11 3.55
N ASN A 160 25.95 -0.69 2.83
CA ASN A 160 27.20 -0.18 3.41
C ASN A 160 27.22 1.35 3.58
N ASP A 161 26.17 2.07 3.15
CA ASP A 161 26.08 3.52 3.33
C ASP A 161 25.68 3.85 4.79
N PRO A 162 26.59 4.42 5.62
CA PRO A 162 26.30 4.71 7.01
C PRO A 162 25.10 5.64 7.22
N ALA A 163 24.79 6.51 6.24
CA ALA A 163 23.68 7.43 6.33
C ALA A 163 22.32 6.74 6.16
N ARG A 164 22.29 5.51 5.63
CA ARG A 164 21.08 4.74 5.32
C ARG A 164 20.94 3.48 6.14
N GLN A 165 22.02 3.05 6.80
CA GLN A 165 22.03 1.82 7.60
C GLN A 165 20.95 1.83 8.69
N GLY A 166 20.28 0.69 8.86
CA GLY A 166 19.25 0.51 9.89
C GLY A 166 17.98 1.31 9.71
N ARG A 167 17.79 2.00 8.58
CA ARG A 167 16.55 2.71 8.27
C ARG A 167 15.44 1.74 7.93
N MET A 168 14.39 1.70 8.73
CA MET A 168 13.11 1.09 8.38
C MET A 168 12.07 2.16 8.04
N ILE A 169 11.13 1.82 7.18
CA ILE A 169 10.06 2.71 6.70
C ILE A 169 8.74 1.98 6.83
N ILE A 170 7.68 2.71 7.21
CA ILE A 170 6.36 2.13 7.52
C ILE A 170 5.73 1.35 6.35
N ASP A 171 5.96 1.75 5.12
CA ASP A 171 5.48 1.08 3.91
C ASP A 171 6.09 -0.31 3.69
N CYS A 172 7.22 -0.64 4.35
CA CYS A 172 7.78 -1.99 4.33
C CYS A 172 6.79 -3.05 4.84
N ASN A 173 5.83 -2.65 5.67
CA ASN A 173 4.77 -3.55 6.15
C ASN A 173 3.91 -4.13 5.00
N LEU A 174 3.85 -3.47 3.85
CA LEU A 174 3.20 -3.96 2.61
C LEU A 174 4.19 -4.71 1.68
N ASN A 175 5.48 -4.69 1.98
CA ASN A 175 6.53 -5.36 1.21
C ASN A 175 6.95 -6.71 1.81
N VAL A 176 6.95 -6.82 3.13
CA VAL A 176 7.30 -8.08 3.82
C VAL A 176 6.38 -9.27 3.51
N PRO A 177 5.12 -9.11 3.05
CA PRO A 177 4.33 -10.24 2.55
C PRO A 177 5.04 -11.07 1.49
N LEU A 178 5.97 -10.51 0.71
CA LEU A 178 6.80 -11.27 -0.23
C LEU A 178 7.63 -12.34 0.47
N LEU A 179 8.18 -12.05 1.65
CA LEU A 179 8.95 -13.01 2.44
C LEU A 179 8.04 -14.08 3.07
N PHE A 180 6.86 -13.72 3.54
CA PHE A 180 5.89 -14.68 4.06
C PHE A 180 5.40 -15.63 2.96
N TRP A 181 5.06 -15.10 1.79
CA TRP A 181 4.69 -15.90 0.64
C TRP A 181 5.82 -16.87 0.24
N ALA A 182 7.04 -16.37 0.11
CA ALA A 182 8.20 -17.19 -0.26
C ALA A 182 8.50 -18.28 0.78
N ALA A 183 8.33 -17.99 2.07
CA ALA A 183 8.45 -18.98 3.14
C ALA A 183 7.39 -20.10 3.01
N ASN A 184 6.15 -19.73 2.67
CA ASN A 184 5.09 -20.71 2.42
C ASN A 184 5.36 -21.58 1.20
N GLU A 185 5.87 -20.98 0.11
CA GLU A 185 6.18 -21.70 -1.14
C GLU A 185 7.37 -22.67 -1.01
N THR A 186 8.32 -22.38 -0.15
CA THR A 186 9.59 -23.12 -0.08
C THR A 186 9.82 -23.86 1.23
N GLY A 187 9.06 -23.55 2.30
CA GLY A 187 9.31 -24.04 3.65
C GLY A 187 10.47 -23.34 4.38
N ASN A 188 11.09 -22.33 3.79
CA ASN A 188 12.25 -21.64 4.36
C ASN A 188 11.83 -20.66 5.48
N GLN A 189 11.97 -21.09 6.73
CA GLN A 189 11.52 -20.34 7.91
C GLN A 189 12.33 -19.06 8.17
N ARG A 190 13.57 -18.92 7.69
CA ARG A 190 14.37 -17.71 7.89
C ARG A 190 13.72 -16.46 7.28
N TRP A 191 13.00 -16.61 6.16
CA TRP A 191 12.26 -15.51 5.55
C TRP A 191 11.06 -15.09 6.39
N ARG A 192 10.33 -16.05 6.92
CA ARG A 192 9.20 -15.79 7.85
C ARG A 192 9.67 -15.10 9.12
N GLU A 193 10.78 -15.57 9.70
CA GLU A 193 11.36 -14.97 10.90
C GLU A 193 11.79 -13.52 10.65
N ALA A 194 12.48 -13.23 9.54
CA ALA A 194 12.90 -11.88 9.18
C ALA A 194 11.68 -10.93 9.03
N ALA A 195 10.65 -11.37 8.32
CA ALA A 195 9.41 -10.60 8.14
C ALA A 195 8.68 -10.34 9.46
N SER A 196 8.54 -11.38 10.30
CA SER A 196 7.88 -11.25 11.62
C SER A 196 8.64 -10.31 12.56
N ARG A 197 9.97 -10.40 12.58
CA ARG A 197 10.81 -9.51 13.39
C ARG A 197 10.72 -8.07 12.91
N HIS A 198 10.72 -7.85 11.60
CA HIS A 198 10.54 -6.51 11.03
C HIS A 198 9.21 -5.90 11.45
N LEU A 199 8.09 -6.63 11.34
CA LEU A 199 6.77 -6.15 11.77
C LEU A 199 6.74 -5.79 13.26
N ALA A 200 7.36 -6.61 14.11
CA ALA A 200 7.46 -6.34 15.55
C ALA A 200 8.28 -5.06 15.85
N GLN A 201 9.38 -4.84 15.14
CA GLN A 201 10.18 -3.61 15.26
C GLN A 201 9.44 -2.38 14.71
N ALA A 202 8.74 -2.53 13.59
CA ALA A 202 7.89 -1.47 13.04
C ALA A 202 6.79 -1.05 14.03
N ALA A 203 6.10 -2.01 14.65
CA ALA A 203 5.12 -1.74 15.69
C ALA A 203 5.71 -1.01 16.90
N ARG A 204 6.91 -1.40 17.30
CA ARG A 204 7.56 -0.87 18.51
C ARG A 204 8.12 0.55 18.33
N TYR A 205 8.63 0.89 17.15
CA TYR A 205 9.40 2.11 16.97
C TYR A 205 8.80 3.07 15.94
N LEU A 206 8.07 2.59 14.94
CA LEU A 206 7.39 3.47 13.99
C LEU A 206 6.05 3.99 14.50
N VAL A 207 5.42 3.32 15.47
CA VAL A 207 4.15 3.76 16.05
C VAL A 207 4.41 4.53 17.34
N ARG A 208 3.87 5.76 17.41
CA ARG A 208 3.96 6.62 18.60
C ARG A 208 2.86 6.24 19.61
N GLU A 209 3.00 6.75 20.84
CA GLU A 209 2.05 6.50 21.94
C GLU A 209 0.62 6.98 21.64
N ASP A 210 0.47 8.02 20.83
CA ASP A 210 -0.82 8.56 20.40
C ASP A 210 -1.45 7.82 19.20
N ALA A 211 -0.85 6.73 18.77
CA ALA A 211 -1.22 5.95 17.58
C ALA A 211 -0.94 6.65 16.23
N SER A 212 -0.23 7.76 16.21
CA SER A 212 0.37 8.29 14.98
C SER A 212 1.61 7.49 14.56
N THR A 213 2.07 7.65 13.33
CA THR A 213 3.27 6.95 12.85
C THR A 213 4.39 7.93 12.48
N PHE A 214 5.63 7.52 12.76
CA PHE A 214 6.78 8.03 12.03
C PHE A 214 6.76 7.50 10.60
N HIS A 215 7.26 8.27 9.66
CA HIS A 215 7.52 7.77 8.32
C HIS A 215 8.68 6.77 8.34
N THR A 216 9.81 7.18 8.93
CA THR A 216 11.04 6.40 9.01
C THR A 216 11.53 6.29 10.46
N PHE A 217 12.29 5.22 10.74
CA PHE A 217 12.97 5.06 12.02
C PHE A 217 14.33 4.38 11.80
N TYR A 218 15.35 4.82 12.55
CA TYR A 218 16.70 4.31 12.45
C TYR A 218 17.06 3.46 13.64
N MET A 219 17.65 2.30 13.37
CA MET A 219 18.20 1.38 14.35
C MET A 219 19.72 1.29 14.18
N ASP A 220 20.45 1.16 15.27
CA ASP A 220 21.87 0.83 15.22
C ASP A 220 22.03 -0.63 14.79
N ILE A 221 22.69 -0.84 13.65
CA ILE A 221 22.85 -2.19 13.06
C ILE A 221 23.87 -3.06 13.80
N HIS A 222 24.70 -2.50 14.70
CA HIS A 222 25.75 -3.21 15.44
C HIS A 222 25.27 -3.68 16.80
N ASN A 223 24.36 -2.96 17.44
CA ASN A 223 23.88 -3.29 18.78
C ASN A 223 22.35 -3.37 18.92
N GLY A 224 21.60 -3.08 17.84
CA GLY A 224 20.14 -3.16 17.81
C GLY A 224 19.40 -2.08 18.61
N LYS A 225 20.08 -1.01 19.03
CA LYS A 225 19.44 0.07 19.79
C LYS A 225 18.66 1.02 18.86
N PRO A 226 17.52 1.55 19.33
CA PRO A 226 16.81 2.59 18.60
C PRO A 226 17.61 3.90 18.62
N LEU A 227 17.62 4.61 17.49
CA LEU A 227 18.31 5.88 17.33
C LEU A 227 17.36 7.06 17.27
N ARG A 228 16.53 7.15 16.23
CA ARG A 228 15.60 8.25 16.00
C ARG A 228 14.51 7.90 15.00
N GLY A 229 13.36 8.57 15.13
CA GLY A 229 12.34 8.63 14.09
C GLY A 229 12.39 9.98 13.37
N ASP A 230 12.12 9.97 12.07
CA ASP A 230 12.02 11.19 11.26
C ASP A 230 11.01 11.01 10.11
N THR A 231 10.90 12.02 9.24
CA THR A 231 10.10 11.91 8.04
C THR A 231 10.94 12.16 6.79
N HIS A 232 10.49 11.57 5.68
CA HIS A 232 11.06 11.79 4.35
C HIS A 232 10.05 12.44 3.40
N GLN A 233 8.76 12.20 3.60
CA GLN A 233 7.67 12.73 2.78
C GLN A 233 6.62 13.49 3.59
N GLY A 234 6.59 13.36 4.91
CA GLY A 234 5.67 14.10 5.77
C GLY A 234 6.08 15.56 5.94
N PHE A 235 5.20 16.33 6.57
CA PHE A 235 5.41 17.77 6.79
C PHE A 235 6.54 18.06 7.76
N SER A 236 6.64 17.29 8.85
CA SER A 236 7.71 17.39 9.85
C SER A 236 7.98 16.05 10.53
N ASP A 237 9.10 15.93 11.23
CA ASP A 237 9.45 14.70 11.96
C ASP A 237 8.46 14.38 13.09
N SER A 238 7.73 15.37 13.59
CA SER A 238 6.70 15.22 14.62
C SER A 238 5.29 15.10 14.10
N SER A 239 5.04 15.38 12.82
CA SER A 239 3.72 15.25 12.19
C SER A 239 3.44 13.80 11.78
N CYS A 240 2.29 13.54 11.18
CA CYS A 240 1.89 12.23 10.74
C CYS A 240 1.54 12.25 9.24
N TRP A 241 2.47 11.81 8.41
CA TRP A 241 2.27 11.65 6.99
C TRP A 241 1.09 10.71 6.72
N ALA A 242 0.06 11.18 6.02
CA ALA A 242 -1.21 10.48 5.89
C ALA A 242 -1.06 9.11 5.21
N ARG A 243 -0.26 9.02 4.16
CA ARG A 243 -0.01 7.75 3.46
C ARG A 243 0.76 6.77 4.34
N GLY A 244 1.69 7.25 5.16
CA GLY A 244 2.40 6.41 6.15
C GLY A 244 1.45 5.81 7.17
N GLN A 245 0.52 6.60 7.69
CA GLN A 245 -0.52 6.09 8.59
C GLN A 245 -1.40 5.03 7.92
N ALA A 246 -1.80 5.26 6.66
CA ALA A 246 -2.56 4.30 5.87
C ALA A 246 -1.79 2.99 5.62
N TRP A 247 -0.50 3.06 5.32
CA TRP A 247 0.38 1.88 5.24
C TRP A 247 0.41 1.09 6.54
N GLY A 248 0.46 1.77 7.68
CA GLY A 248 0.38 1.13 8.99
C GLY A 248 -0.94 0.40 9.21
N ILE A 249 -2.07 1.04 8.94
CA ILE A 249 -3.40 0.43 9.06
C ILE A 249 -3.47 -0.88 8.25
N TYR A 250 -3.13 -0.81 6.97
CA TYR A 250 -3.24 -1.95 6.07
C TYR A 250 -2.17 -3.01 6.35
N GLY A 251 -0.93 -2.60 6.54
CA GLY A 251 0.18 -3.52 6.74
C GLY A 251 0.08 -4.36 8.00
N PHE A 252 -0.36 -3.79 9.13
CA PHE A 252 -0.58 -4.58 10.35
C PHE A 252 -1.81 -5.50 10.25
N ALA A 253 -2.88 -5.06 9.57
CA ALA A 253 -4.00 -5.95 9.31
C ALA A 253 -3.58 -7.17 8.46
N LEU A 254 -2.82 -6.97 7.38
CA LEU A 254 -2.26 -8.06 6.57
C LEU A 254 -1.27 -8.93 7.34
N GLY A 255 -0.47 -8.33 8.20
CA GLY A 255 0.50 -9.07 9.03
C GLY A 255 -0.14 -10.18 9.84
N TYR A 256 -1.35 -9.98 10.36
CA TYR A 256 -2.09 -11.01 11.09
C TYR A 256 -2.38 -12.25 10.23
N ALA A 257 -2.71 -12.08 8.95
CA ALA A 257 -2.97 -13.21 8.06
C ALA A 257 -1.75 -14.15 7.93
N HIS A 258 -0.55 -13.62 8.12
CA HIS A 258 0.70 -14.39 8.02
C HIS A 258 1.21 -14.94 9.35
N THR A 259 0.97 -14.23 10.46
CA THR A 259 1.58 -14.56 11.77
C THR A 259 0.60 -15.12 12.78
N GLY A 260 -0.68 -14.73 12.69
CA GLY A 260 -1.70 -15.03 13.70
C GLY A 260 -1.56 -14.20 14.99
N ASP A 261 -0.71 -13.20 15.04
CA ASP A 261 -0.44 -12.39 16.23
C ASP A 261 -1.57 -11.39 16.49
N ALA A 262 -2.37 -11.63 17.53
CA ALA A 262 -3.56 -10.85 17.87
C ALA A 262 -3.32 -9.36 18.15
N TRP A 263 -2.07 -8.96 18.45
CA TRP A 263 -1.72 -7.55 18.64
C TRP A 263 -1.79 -6.73 17.33
N GLN A 264 -1.66 -7.38 16.17
CA GLN A 264 -1.61 -6.69 14.88
C GLN A 264 -2.95 -6.07 14.47
N PRO A 265 -4.09 -6.78 14.46
CA PRO A 265 -5.38 -6.14 14.16
C PRO A 265 -5.76 -5.10 15.22
N GLU A 266 -5.38 -5.28 16.48
CA GLU A 266 -5.61 -4.27 17.51
C GLU A 266 -4.78 -3.01 17.27
N LEU A 267 -3.52 -3.15 16.84
CA LEU A 267 -2.69 -2.01 16.44
C LEU A 267 -3.27 -1.31 15.21
N SER A 268 -3.65 -2.07 14.17
CA SER A 268 -4.32 -1.53 12.98
C SER A 268 -5.57 -0.71 13.35
N ARG A 269 -6.38 -1.18 14.30
CA ARG A 269 -7.55 -0.46 14.84
C ARG A 269 -7.16 0.90 15.44
N ARG A 270 -6.10 0.94 16.25
CA ARG A 270 -5.63 2.19 16.89
C ARG A 270 -5.16 3.20 15.87
N LEU A 271 -4.39 2.76 14.88
CA LEU A 271 -3.96 3.59 13.77
C LEU A 271 -5.14 4.08 12.93
N ALA A 272 -6.15 3.22 12.72
CA ALA A 272 -7.36 3.57 11.98
C ALA A 272 -8.17 4.69 12.68
N HIS A 273 -8.34 4.61 14.01
CA HIS A 273 -9.03 5.68 14.76
C HIS A 273 -8.31 7.02 14.64
N TYR A 274 -6.96 7.01 14.79
CA TYR A 274 -6.15 8.21 14.60
C TYR A 274 -6.37 8.83 13.22
N PHE A 275 -6.33 8.01 12.18
CA PHE A 275 -6.54 8.45 10.80
C PHE A 275 -7.95 9.00 10.57
N LEU A 276 -8.97 8.22 10.92
CA LEU A 276 -10.37 8.54 10.68
C LEU A 276 -10.83 9.82 11.40
N ASN A 277 -10.35 10.04 12.63
CA ASN A 277 -10.70 11.23 13.41
C ASN A 277 -10.12 12.53 12.84
N ARG A 278 -9.13 12.42 11.93
CA ARG A 278 -8.48 13.59 11.27
C ARG A 278 -8.92 13.80 9.84
N LEU A 279 -9.90 13.02 9.36
CA LEU A 279 -10.46 13.25 8.03
C LEU A 279 -11.35 14.51 8.02
N PRO A 280 -11.25 15.34 6.97
CA PRO A 280 -12.15 16.49 6.78
C PRO A 280 -13.58 16.04 6.43
N GLU A 281 -14.46 16.99 6.11
CA GLU A 281 -15.89 16.72 5.87
C GLU A 281 -16.15 15.80 4.67
N ASP A 282 -15.27 15.81 3.68
CA ASP A 282 -15.38 14.95 2.49
C ASP A 282 -14.71 13.57 2.65
N PHE A 283 -14.20 13.25 3.83
CA PHE A 283 -13.57 11.97 4.19
C PHE A 283 -12.34 11.58 3.34
N VAL A 284 -11.71 12.57 2.69
CA VAL A 284 -10.45 12.38 1.96
C VAL A 284 -9.36 13.19 2.67
N CYS A 285 -8.32 12.54 3.16
CA CYS A 285 -7.29 13.14 4.00
C CYS A 285 -6.44 14.18 3.26
N TYR A 286 -5.90 15.14 4.03
CA TYR A 286 -4.75 15.92 3.58
C TYR A 286 -3.51 15.03 3.50
N TRP A 287 -2.48 15.50 2.80
CA TRP A 287 -1.24 14.73 2.60
C TRP A 287 -0.46 14.48 3.90
N ASP A 288 -0.68 15.30 4.93
CA ASP A 288 -0.25 15.07 6.30
C ASP A 288 -1.41 15.33 7.25
N LEU A 289 -1.58 14.48 8.26
CA LEU A 289 -2.73 14.52 9.19
C LEU A 289 -2.67 15.66 10.22
N ILE A 290 -1.60 16.46 10.21
CA ILE A 290 -1.52 17.68 11.00
C ILE A 290 -2.44 18.77 10.46
N PHE A 291 -2.78 18.73 9.16
CA PHE A 291 -3.55 19.77 8.50
C PHE A 291 -5.05 19.64 8.72
N THR A 292 -5.69 20.80 8.78
CA THR A 292 -7.14 20.99 8.88
C THR A 292 -7.67 21.76 7.68
N ALA A 293 -8.98 21.97 7.61
CA ALA A 293 -9.62 22.75 6.55
C ALA A 293 -9.13 24.21 6.49
N GLU A 294 -8.59 24.74 7.59
CA GLU A 294 -8.10 26.11 7.69
C GLU A 294 -6.72 26.30 7.03
N ASP A 295 -5.97 25.21 6.81
CA ASP A 295 -4.59 25.27 6.32
C ASP A 295 -4.48 25.36 4.81
N ASN A 296 -5.55 25.20 4.05
CA ASN A 296 -5.60 25.23 2.58
C ASN A 296 -4.54 24.33 1.93
N GLN A 297 -4.48 23.08 2.36
CA GLN A 297 -3.50 22.10 1.90
C GLN A 297 -4.07 21.12 0.88
N TYR A 298 -3.17 20.42 0.16
CA TYR A 298 -3.52 19.40 -0.81
C TYR A 298 -4.07 18.14 -0.15
N ARG A 299 -4.99 17.47 -0.85
CA ARG A 299 -5.46 16.13 -0.50
C ARG A 299 -4.43 15.08 -0.90
N ASP A 300 -4.47 13.92 -0.26
CA ASP A 300 -3.83 12.70 -0.77
C ASP A 300 -4.87 11.58 -0.90
N THR A 301 -5.47 11.51 -2.08
CA THR A 301 -6.48 10.49 -2.41
C THR A 301 -5.90 9.08 -2.33
N SER A 302 -4.60 8.92 -2.57
CA SER A 302 -3.94 7.61 -2.47
C SER A 302 -3.94 7.08 -1.03
N ALA A 303 -3.69 7.94 -0.04
CA ALA A 303 -3.75 7.55 1.37
C ALA A 303 -5.18 7.13 1.78
N ALA A 304 -6.20 7.82 1.30
CA ALA A 304 -7.58 7.45 1.54
C ALA A 304 -7.94 6.08 0.95
N ALA A 305 -7.50 5.79 -0.29
CA ALA A 305 -7.71 4.50 -0.95
C ALA A 305 -7.00 3.35 -0.21
N ILE A 306 -5.76 3.55 0.21
CA ILE A 306 -5.00 2.57 1.01
C ILE A 306 -5.68 2.30 2.35
N ALA A 307 -6.14 3.35 3.03
CA ALA A 307 -6.85 3.23 4.29
C ALA A 307 -8.17 2.46 4.12
N ALA A 308 -8.91 2.68 3.03
CA ALA A 308 -10.12 1.91 2.72
C ALA A 308 -9.83 0.41 2.56
N CYS A 309 -8.74 0.04 1.86
CA CYS A 309 -8.29 -1.36 1.77
C CYS A 309 -7.91 -1.91 3.15
N GLY A 310 -7.18 -1.16 3.95
CA GLY A 310 -6.78 -1.55 5.31
C GLY A 310 -7.98 -1.75 6.24
N LEU A 311 -8.97 -0.86 6.19
CA LEU A 311 -10.22 -0.99 6.95
C LEU A 311 -11.03 -2.23 6.50
N ALA A 312 -11.08 -2.50 5.19
CA ALA A 312 -11.75 -3.69 4.66
C ALA A 312 -11.06 -4.98 5.12
N GLU A 313 -9.72 -4.99 5.19
CA GLU A 313 -8.97 -6.12 5.74
C GLU A 313 -9.22 -6.26 7.25
N LEU A 314 -9.16 -5.17 8.01
CA LEU A 314 -9.43 -5.15 9.45
C LEU A 314 -10.83 -5.72 9.77
N LEU A 315 -11.86 -5.36 8.98
CA LEU A 315 -13.22 -5.88 9.16
C LEU A 315 -13.31 -7.40 9.05
N LYS A 316 -12.47 -8.07 8.27
CA LYS A 316 -12.43 -9.54 8.18
C LYS A 316 -11.92 -10.16 9.48
N LEU A 317 -11.05 -9.45 10.19
CA LEU A 317 -10.34 -9.96 11.37
C LEU A 317 -11.10 -9.72 12.66
N LEU A 318 -12.00 -8.74 12.70
CA LEU A 318 -12.77 -8.41 13.89
C LEU A 318 -13.91 -9.42 14.13
N PRO A 319 -14.19 -9.76 15.39
CA PRO A 319 -15.36 -10.57 15.74
C PRO A 319 -16.65 -9.98 15.17
N LEU A 320 -17.59 -10.82 14.75
CA LEU A 320 -18.89 -10.36 14.24
C LEU A 320 -19.68 -9.56 15.30
N THR A 321 -19.40 -9.79 16.56
CA THR A 321 -20.02 -9.11 17.70
C THR A 321 -19.32 -7.81 18.09
N ASP A 322 -18.23 -7.44 17.41
CA ASP A 322 -17.53 -6.19 17.71
C ASP A 322 -18.45 -4.98 17.44
N PRO A 323 -18.69 -4.12 18.44
CA PRO A 323 -19.66 -3.03 18.34
C PRO A 323 -19.25 -1.95 17.33
N LEU A 324 -17.97 -1.86 16.98
CA LEU A 324 -17.45 -0.86 16.03
C LEU A 324 -17.40 -1.34 14.56
N ARG A 325 -17.72 -2.61 14.30
CA ARG A 325 -17.79 -3.10 12.91
C ARG A 325 -18.65 -2.23 11.98
N PRO A 326 -19.88 -1.82 12.40
CA PRO A 326 -20.70 -0.93 11.57
C PRO A 326 -20.01 0.40 11.28
N ALA A 327 -19.30 0.96 12.24
CA ALA A 327 -18.61 2.24 12.10
C ALA A 327 -17.46 2.17 11.07
N TYR A 328 -16.68 1.08 11.07
CA TYR A 328 -15.65 0.88 10.03
C TYR A 328 -16.26 0.68 8.64
N GLY A 329 -17.38 -0.05 8.56
CA GLY A 329 -18.16 -0.16 7.32
C GLY A 329 -18.62 1.21 6.83
N ASN A 330 -19.18 2.05 7.70
CA ASN A 330 -19.59 3.42 7.38
C ASN A 330 -18.42 4.28 6.90
N ALA A 331 -17.26 4.16 7.54
CA ALA A 331 -16.05 4.88 7.14
C ALA A 331 -15.63 4.52 5.70
N ILE A 332 -15.60 3.23 5.37
CA ILE A 332 -15.30 2.77 4.00
C ILE A 332 -16.31 3.33 2.99
N GLU A 333 -17.63 3.26 3.32
CA GLU A 333 -18.69 3.80 2.46
C GLU A 333 -18.49 5.29 2.17
N LEU A 334 -18.19 6.08 3.20
CA LEU A 334 -17.96 7.51 3.08
C LEU A 334 -16.71 7.84 2.26
N ILE A 335 -15.59 7.18 2.54
CA ILE A 335 -14.33 7.37 1.81
C ILE A 335 -14.52 7.03 0.34
N MET A 336 -15.03 5.83 0.02
CA MET A 336 -15.14 5.36 -1.36
C MET A 336 -16.15 6.15 -2.19
N ARG A 337 -17.25 6.58 -1.58
CA ARG A 337 -18.23 7.45 -2.22
C ARG A 337 -17.59 8.78 -2.64
N ASN A 338 -16.90 9.43 -1.72
CA ASN A 338 -16.27 10.72 -2.01
C ASN A 338 -15.10 10.59 -3.00
N LEU A 339 -14.29 9.51 -2.91
CA LEU A 339 -13.24 9.25 -3.90
C LEU A 339 -13.82 9.15 -5.32
N ARG A 340 -14.92 8.43 -5.52
CA ARG A 340 -15.57 8.35 -6.83
C ARG A 340 -16.21 9.66 -7.25
N GLU A 341 -17.06 10.26 -6.41
CA GLU A 341 -17.91 11.38 -6.79
C GLU A 341 -17.16 12.69 -6.95
N ARG A 342 -16.06 12.88 -6.21
CA ARG A 342 -15.32 14.15 -6.18
C ARG A 342 -13.93 14.07 -6.78
N TYR A 343 -13.28 12.89 -6.75
CA TYR A 343 -11.87 12.74 -7.07
C TYR A 343 -11.58 11.78 -8.21
N PHE A 344 -12.58 11.17 -8.82
CA PHE A 344 -12.31 10.32 -9.98
C PHE A 344 -11.81 11.14 -11.18
N ALA A 345 -10.80 10.61 -11.89
CA ALA A 345 -10.06 11.34 -12.93
C ALA A 345 -10.73 11.21 -14.31
N HIS A 346 -11.92 11.76 -14.49
CA HIS A 346 -12.70 11.62 -15.74
C HIS A 346 -12.03 12.19 -17.00
N ALA A 347 -11.18 13.21 -16.87
CA ALA A 347 -10.58 13.91 -18.00
C ALA A 347 -9.04 13.82 -18.01
N GLN A 348 -8.50 12.91 -17.22
CA GLN A 348 -7.06 12.71 -17.03
C GLN A 348 -6.72 11.23 -17.19
N ASP A 349 -5.44 10.90 -17.27
CA ASP A 349 -4.99 9.52 -17.05
C ASP A 349 -5.15 9.14 -15.57
N GLY A 350 -5.15 7.85 -15.30
CA GLY A 350 -5.27 7.34 -13.94
C GLY A 350 -6.72 7.25 -13.46
N LEU A 351 -6.91 6.96 -12.18
CA LEU A 351 -8.22 6.75 -11.56
C LEU A 351 -8.57 7.84 -10.56
N LEU A 352 -7.62 8.27 -9.74
CA LEU A 352 -7.82 9.29 -8.71
C LEU A 352 -6.94 10.51 -8.97
N ARG A 353 -7.55 11.68 -9.09
CA ARG A 353 -6.83 12.96 -9.06
C ARG A 353 -6.52 13.38 -7.61
N GLU A 354 -5.71 14.41 -7.45
CA GLU A 354 -5.41 15.04 -6.16
C GLU A 354 -4.65 14.14 -5.18
N GLY A 355 -3.72 13.33 -5.71
CA GLY A 355 -2.71 12.68 -4.90
C GLY A 355 -1.49 13.59 -4.66
N VAL A 356 -0.68 13.22 -3.68
CA VAL A 356 0.63 13.87 -3.42
C VAL A 356 1.71 12.81 -3.31
N TYR A 357 2.64 12.78 -4.27
CA TYR A 357 3.76 11.84 -4.20
C TYR A 357 4.75 12.27 -3.11
N ASN A 358 5.43 13.41 -3.30
CA ASN A 358 6.37 13.94 -2.33
C ASN A 358 6.35 15.47 -2.34
N PHE A 359 5.70 16.04 -1.33
CA PHE A 359 5.54 17.50 -1.23
C PHE A 359 6.89 18.21 -1.08
N GLY A 360 7.77 17.70 -0.21
CA GLY A 360 9.08 18.31 0.05
C GLY A 360 10.01 18.34 -1.16
N ARG A 361 9.79 17.47 -2.14
CA ARG A 361 10.54 17.41 -3.41
C ARG A 361 9.79 18.03 -4.59
N ASN A 362 8.63 18.61 -4.36
CA ASN A 362 7.74 19.14 -5.40
C ASN A 362 7.43 18.12 -6.51
N MET A 363 7.14 16.86 -6.12
CA MET A 363 6.88 15.76 -7.02
C MET A 363 5.43 15.29 -6.91
N GLY A 364 4.73 15.18 -8.04
CA GLY A 364 3.39 14.61 -8.15
C GLY A 364 2.39 15.23 -7.17
N ILE A 365 2.42 16.56 -7.00
CA ILE A 365 1.49 17.28 -6.15
C ILE A 365 0.22 17.55 -6.92
N ASN A 366 -0.92 17.19 -6.33
CA ASN A 366 -2.24 17.37 -6.93
C ASN A 366 -2.40 16.60 -8.27
N GLU A 367 -1.78 15.42 -8.36
CA GLU A 367 -1.74 14.59 -9.56
C GLU A 367 -2.20 13.16 -9.25
N PRO A 368 -2.74 12.42 -10.24
CA PRO A 368 -2.87 10.98 -10.14
C PRO A 368 -1.54 10.30 -9.82
N ASN A 369 -1.59 9.23 -9.04
CA ASN A 369 -0.43 8.38 -8.80
C ASN A 369 -0.80 6.91 -8.90
N LEU A 370 0.15 6.09 -9.31
CA LEU A 370 -0.10 4.72 -9.73
C LEU A 370 -0.54 3.81 -8.57
N TRP A 371 -0.03 4.05 -7.37
CA TRP A 371 -0.45 3.30 -6.17
C TRP A 371 -1.86 3.72 -5.72
N GLY A 372 -2.22 4.99 -5.80
CA GLY A 372 -3.58 5.45 -5.50
C GLY A 372 -4.60 4.82 -6.43
N ASP A 373 -4.28 4.74 -7.72
CA ASP A 373 -5.12 4.09 -8.72
C ASP A 373 -5.30 2.60 -8.39
N TYR A 374 -4.21 1.89 -8.10
CA TYR A 374 -4.28 0.48 -7.75
C TYR A 374 -5.14 0.22 -6.50
N PHE A 375 -4.89 0.94 -5.40
CA PHE A 375 -5.63 0.70 -4.16
C PHE A 375 -7.09 1.15 -4.23
N TYR A 376 -7.41 2.14 -5.04
CA TYR A 376 -8.81 2.46 -5.33
C TYR A 376 -9.51 1.30 -6.04
N PHE A 377 -8.88 0.72 -7.06
CA PHE A 377 -9.43 -0.44 -7.75
C PHE A 377 -9.51 -1.67 -6.83
N GLU A 378 -8.47 -1.94 -6.06
CA GLU A 378 -8.50 -3.02 -5.06
C GLU A 378 -9.66 -2.85 -4.07
N ALA A 379 -9.89 -1.65 -3.56
CA ALA A 379 -11.00 -1.38 -2.64
C ALA A 379 -12.36 -1.66 -3.29
N LEU A 380 -12.57 -1.27 -4.54
CA LEU A 380 -13.79 -1.59 -5.28
C LEU A 380 -13.99 -3.10 -5.45
N VAL A 381 -12.93 -3.84 -5.77
CA VAL A 381 -12.97 -5.30 -5.89
C VAL A 381 -13.33 -5.94 -4.55
N ARG A 382 -12.71 -5.51 -3.46
CA ARG A 382 -13.00 -5.97 -2.09
C ARG A 382 -14.46 -5.74 -1.66
N LEU A 383 -15.06 -4.65 -2.10
CA LEU A 383 -16.46 -4.31 -1.78
C LEU A 383 -17.45 -5.04 -2.70
N SER A 384 -17.07 -5.39 -3.91
CA SER A 384 -17.94 -6.02 -4.89
C SER A 384 -18.05 -7.54 -4.74
N ARG A 385 -17.07 -8.20 -4.13
CA ARG A 385 -16.97 -9.65 -3.99
C ARG A 385 -16.10 -10.06 -2.80
N VAL A 386 -16.17 -11.32 -2.41
CA VAL A 386 -15.19 -11.92 -1.49
C VAL A 386 -13.84 -11.98 -2.21
N TRP A 387 -12.86 -11.26 -1.68
CA TRP A 387 -11.54 -11.16 -2.29
C TRP A 387 -10.47 -11.06 -1.19
N THR A 388 -9.33 -11.65 -1.45
CA THR A 388 -8.15 -11.61 -0.58
C THR A 388 -6.91 -11.50 -1.47
N PRO A 389 -5.89 -10.73 -1.09
CA PRO A 389 -4.62 -10.68 -1.83
C PRO A 389 -4.02 -12.08 -2.00
N TYR A 390 -3.47 -12.38 -3.18
CA TYR A 390 -2.96 -13.71 -3.52
C TYR A 390 -1.68 -14.11 -2.76
N PHE A 391 -1.09 -13.20 -2.06
CA PHE A 391 0.07 -13.42 -1.21
C PHE A 391 -0.27 -13.66 0.27
N CYS A 392 -1.54 -13.68 0.62
CA CYS A 392 -2.04 -14.00 1.97
C CYS A 392 -2.49 -15.46 2.09
#